data_726dadfd581a6417d6703098511b8945
#
_entry.id   726dadfd581a6417d6703098511b8945
#
_cell.length_a   1.000
_cell.length_b   1.000
_cell.length_c   1.000
_cell.angle_alpha   90.00
_cell.angle_beta   90.00
_cell.angle_gamma   90.00
#
_symmetry.space_group_name_H-M   'P 1'
#
loop_
_entity.id
_entity.type
_entity.pdbx_description
1 polymer ?
#
loop_
_entity_poly.entity_id
_entity_poly.type
_entity_poly.pdbx_seq_one_letter_code
_entity_poly.pdbx_strand_id
1 'polypeptide(L)'
;MVLIMGNHGILVIGDTVDQAFNRLYYFERAAETYIKALWTSQSLRMMSDEMAETVAQATETYYGPTYGHFKELVAILDREEPDYRN
;
A
#
# COMPACT_ATOMS: atom_id res chain seq x y z
N MET A 1 3.07 9.34 0.48
CA MET A 1 1.99 10.07 -0.21
C MET A 1 1.49 9.29 -1.41
N VAL A 2 0.20 9.23 -1.57
CA VAL A 2 -0.45 8.60 -2.72
C VAL A 2 -1.26 9.66 -3.46
N LEU A 3 -1.07 9.76 -4.76
CA LEU A 3 -1.79 10.70 -5.63
C LEU A 3 -2.58 9.91 -6.68
N ILE A 4 -3.89 10.15 -6.75
CA ILE A 4 -4.73 9.55 -7.78
C ILE A 4 -4.77 10.50 -8.97
N MET A 5 -4.31 10.02 -10.13
CA MET A 5 -4.28 10.81 -11.35
C MET A 5 -5.46 10.42 -12.23
N GLY A 6 -6.31 11.40 -12.55
CA GLY A 6 -7.46 11.16 -13.41
C GLY A 6 -7.03 10.57 -14.76
N ASN A 7 -7.63 9.46 -15.15
CA ASN A 7 -7.40 8.74 -16.41
C ASN A 7 -6.00 8.12 -16.58
N HIS A 8 -5.10 8.25 -15.59
CA HIS A 8 -3.73 7.73 -15.72
C HIS A 8 -3.35 6.70 -14.67
N GLY A 9 -4.09 6.61 -13.56
CA GLY A 9 -3.78 5.69 -12.47
C GLY A 9 -3.35 6.39 -11.19
N ILE A 10 -2.38 5.83 -10.49
CA ILE A 10 -1.92 6.38 -9.22
C ILE A 10 -0.41 6.61 -9.23
N LEU A 11 0.00 7.59 -8.44
CA LEU A 11 1.41 7.89 -8.17
C LEU A 11 1.66 7.72 -6.68
N VAL A 12 2.67 6.96 -6.32
CA VAL A 12 3.04 6.73 -4.92
C VAL A 12 4.45 7.26 -4.69
N ILE A 13 4.62 8.01 -3.61
CA ILE A 13 5.90 8.61 -3.24
C ILE A 13 6.31 8.04 -1.89
N GLY A 14 7.57 7.66 -1.77
CA GLY A 14 8.19 7.22 -0.52
C GLY A 14 9.64 7.69 -0.46
N ASP A 15 10.22 7.64 0.73
CA ASP A 15 11.63 7.99 0.92
C ASP A 15 12.55 6.94 0.31
N THR A 16 12.08 5.70 0.23
CA THR A 16 12.79 4.58 -0.36
C THR A 16 11.84 3.80 -1.28
N VAL A 17 12.41 2.96 -2.14
CA VAL A 17 11.63 2.13 -3.07
C VAL A 17 10.73 1.16 -2.30
N ASP A 18 11.26 0.54 -1.27
CA ASP A 18 10.47 -0.40 -0.45
C ASP A 18 9.33 0.30 0.29
N GLN A 19 9.51 1.54 0.74
CA GLN A 19 8.44 2.33 1.34
C GLN A 19 7.35 2.66 0.30
N ALA A 20 7.75 3.11 -0.89
CA ALA A 20 6.79 3.40 -1.96
C ALA A 20 6.02 2.14 -2.38
N PHE A 21 6.71 1.01 -2.51
CA PHE A 21 6.08 -0.27 -2.81
C PHE A 21 5.06 -0.66 -1.74
N ASN A 22 5.43 -0.53 -0.47
CA ASN A 22 4.56 -0.89 0.64
C ASN A 22 3.28 -0.04 0.65
N ARG A 23 3.41 1.25 0.40
CA ARG A 23 2.27 2.16 0.30
C ARG A 23 1.34 1.79 -0.85
N LEU A 24 1.92 1.45 -2.01
CA LEU A 24 1.15 1.01 -3.18
C LEU A 24 0.41 -0.29 -2.88
N TYR A 25 1.09 -1.26 -2.29
CA TYR A 25 0.52 -2.57 -1.97
C TYR A 25 -0.71 -2.42 -1.08
N TYR A 26 -0.60 -1.69 0.01
CA TYR A 26 -1.71 -1.53 0.94
C TYR A 26 -2.80 -0.62 0.41
N PHE A 27 -2.47 0.36 -0.41
CA PHE A 27 -3.46 1.18 -1.10
C PHE A 27 -4.33 0.31 -2.03
N GLU A 28 -3.70 -0.56 -2.82
CA GLU A 28 -4.39 -1.49 -3.70
C GLU A 28 -5.32 -2.44 -2.93
N ARG A 29 -4.84 -2.97 -1.80
CA ARG A 29 -5.64 -3.86 -0.95
C ARG A 29 -6.83 -3.12 -0.34
N ALA A 30 -6.62 -1.90 0.13
CA ALA A 30 -7.69 -1.09 0.71
C ALA A 30 -8.74 -0.71 -0.35
N ALA A 31 -8.30 -0.35 -1.55
CA ALA A 31 -9.20 0.00 -2.64
C ALA A 31 -10.07 -1.20 -3.04
N GLU A 32 -9.48 -2.39 -3.16
CA GLU A 32 -10.22 -3.61 -3.47
C GLU A 32 -11.29 -3.90 -2.42
N THR A 33 -10.92 -3.82 -1.14
CA THR A 33 -11.85 -4.04 -0.04
C THR A 33 -13.00 -3.02 -0.07
N TYR A 34 -12.69 -1.76 -0.32
CA TYR A 34 -13.67 -0.69 -0.38
C TYR A 34 -14.68 -0.91 -1.51
N ILE A 35 -14.18 -1.26 -2.70
CA ILE A 35 -15.04 -1.54 -3.87
C ILE A 35 -15.97 -2.72 -3.58
N LYS A 36 -15.45 -3.79 -3.00
CA LYS A 36 -16.24 -4.95 -2.64
C LYS A 36 -17.31 -4.60 -1.60
N ALA A 37 -16.98 -3.76 -0.64
CA ALA A 37 -17.94 -3.27 0.36
C ALA A 37 -19.07 -2.46 -0.29
N LEU A 38 -18.75 -1.62 -1.28
CA LEU A 38 -19.76 -0.86 -2.02
C LEU A 38 -20.74 -1.77 -2.77
N TRP A 39 -20.27 -2.92 -3.28
CA TRP A 39 -21.12 -3.87 -3.99
C TRP A 39 -22.18 -4.50 -3.10
N THR A 40 -22.03 -4.49 -1.79
CA THR A 40 -23.03 -5.03 -0.87
C THR A 40 -24.26 -4.15 -0.73
N SER A 41 -24.22 -2.91 -1.19
CA SER A 41 -25.25 -1.90 -1.04
C SER A 41 -25.61 -1.59 0.43
N GLN A 42 -24.72 -1.97 1.35
CA GLN A 42 -24.87 -1.69 2.77
C GLN A 42 -24.28 -0.33 3.11
N SER A 43 -24.78 0.30 4.17
CA SER A 43 -24.18 1.52 4.69
C SER A 43 -22.77 1.22 5.23
N LEU A 44 -21.79 2.02 4.82
CA LEU A 44 -20.41 1.86 5.30
C LEU A 44 -20.20 2.73 6.53
N ARG A 45 -19.50 2.16 7.50
CA ARG A 45 -19.08 2.91 8.67
C ARG A 45 -17.75 3.60 8.37
N MET A 46 -17.79 4.91 8.26
CA MET A 46 -16.60 5.70 7.93
C MET A 46 -15.78 6.00 9.18
N MET A 47 -14.47 5.86 9.06
CA MET A 47 -13.55 6.24 10.11
C MET A 47 -13.41 7.77 10.14
N SER A 48 -13.31 8.37 11.33
CA SER A 48 -13.08 9.80 11.44
C SER A 48 -11.69 10.16 10.92
N ASP A 49 -11.52 11.41 10.48
CA ASP A 49 -10.22 11.89 10.01
C ASP A 49 -9.15 11.78 11.09
N GLU A 50 -9.51 12.07 12.34
CA GLU A 50 -8.60 11.95 13.48
C GLU A 50 -8.13 10.51 13.68
N MET A 51 -9.05 9.56 13.65
CA MET A 51 -8.71 8.15 13.80
C MET A 51 -7.87 7.65 12.62
N ALA A 52 -8.20 8.07 11.41
CA ALA A 52 -7.43 7.72 10.21
C ALA A 52 -5.99 8.20 10.33
N GLU A 53 -5.77 9.42 10.79
CA GLU A 53 -4.43 9.97 11.00
C GLU A 53 -3.67 9.20 12.08
N THR A 54 -4.33 8.87 13.18
CA THR A 54 -3.73 8.08 14.26
C THR A 54 -3.27 6.71 13.76
N VAL A 55 -4.10 6.02 13.00
CA VAL A 55 -3.78 4.71 12.43
C VAL A 55 -2.64 4.83 11.42
N ALA A 56 -2.65 5.86 10.58
CA ALA A 56 -1.60 6.08 9.59
C ALA A 56 -0.24 6.28 10.26
N GLN A 57 -0.18 7.12 11.30
CA GLN A 57 1.05 7.35 12.04
C GLN A 57 1.54 6.10 12.76
N ALA A 58 0.65 5.33 13.36
CA ALA A 58 1.00 4.08 14.03
C ALA A 58 1.57 3.06 13.03
N THR A 59 0.98 2.96 11.86
CA THR A 59 1.42 2.05 10.80
C THR A 59 2.81 2.45 10.29
N GLU A 60 3.03 3.72 10.01
CA GLU A 60 4.32 4.22 9.55
C GLU A 60 5.42 3.98 10.59
N THR A 61 5.11 4.16 11.87
CA THR A 61 6.05 3.90 12.96
C THR A 61 6.35 2.41 13.12
N TYR A 62 5.33 1.57 13.06
CA TYR A 62 5.46 0.12 13.25
C TYR A 62 6.36 -0.51 12.20
N TYR A 63 6.14 -0.20 10.94
CA TYR A 63 6.92 -0.81 9.87
C TYR A 63 8.34 -0.24 9.79
N GLY A 64 8.54 1.00 10.22
CA GLY A 64 9.86 1.62 10.23
C GLY A 64 10.55 1.56 8.87
N PRO A 65 11.90 1.55 8.84
CA PRO A 65 12.64 1.54 7.58
C PRO A 65 12.88 0.15 6.98
N THR A 66 12.47 -0.93 7.64
CA THR A 66 12.90 -2.28 7.24
C THR A 66 12.00 -2.99 6.23
N TYR A 67 10.76 -2.64 6.15
CA TYR A 67 9.80 -3.18 5.17
C TYR A 67 10.05 -4.65 4.78
N GLY A 68 9.94 -5.57 5.77
CA GLY A 68 10.21 -6.99 5.57
C GLY A 68 9.46 -7.63 4.41
N HIS A 69 8.24 -7.16 4.13
CA HIS A 69 7.44 -7.64 2.99
C HIS A 69 8.18 -7.46 1.66
N PHE A 70 8.74 -6.27 1.42
CA PHE A 70 9.49 -5.99 0.20
C PHE A 70 10.71 -6.90 0.09
N LYS A 71 11.45 -7.09 1.18
CA LYS A 71 12.62 -7.97 1.23
C LYS A 71 12.27 -9.40 0.87
N GLU A 72 11.15 -9.91 1.39
CA GLU A 72 10.71 -11.26 1.10
C GLU A 72 10.32 -11.42 -0.38
N LEU A 73 9.67 -10.43 -0.97
CA LEU A 73 9.34 -10.45 -2.39
C LEU A 73 10.61 -10.43 -3.26
N VAL A 74 11.60 -9.65 -2.88
CA VAL A 74 12.90 -9.62 -3.58
C VAL A 74 13.56 -11.00 -3.50
N ALA A 75 13.55 -11.63 -2.33
CA ALA A 75 14.12 -12.97 -2.15
C ALA A 75 13.42 -14.02 -3.01
N ILE A 76 12.10 -13.94 -3.10
CA ILE A 76 11.31 -14.85 -3.96
C ILE A 76 11.70 -14.62 -5.43
N LEU A 77 11.77 -13.38 -5.86
CA LEU A 77 12.09 -13.02 -7.23
C LEU A 77 13.52 -13.46 -7.60
N ASP A 78 14.47 -13.26 -6.69
CA ASP A 78 15.86 -13.71 -6.88
C ASP A 78 15.94 -15.21 -7.11
N ARG A 79 15.10 -15.97 -6.42
CA ARG A 79 15.07 -17.43 -6.54
C ARG A 79 14.35 -17.92 -7.80
N GLU A 80 13.26 -17.28 -8.16
CA GLU A 80 12.35 -17.78 -9.19
C GLU A 80 12.57 -17.12 -10.56
N GLU A 81 12.93 -15.84 -10.56
CA GLU A 81 13.11 -15.08 -11.81
C GLU A 81 14.33 -14.16 -11.72
N PRO A 82 15.55 -14.68 -11.58
CA PRO A 82 16.73 -13.84 -11.39
C PRO A 82 17.05 -12.94 -12.59
N ASP A 83 16.44 -13.17 -13.74
CA ASP A 83 16.69 -12.41 -14.97
C ASP A 83 16.33 -10.93 -14.85
N TYR A 84 15.49 -10.56 -13.90
CA TYR A 84 15.11 -9.16 -13.69
C TYR A 84 16.29 -8.25 -13.35
N ARG A 85 17.40 -8.83 -12.90
CA ARG A 85 18.61 -8.08 -12.54
C ARG A 85 19.48 -7.71 -13.75
N ASN A 86 19.18 -8.25 -14.90
CA ASN A 86 20.01 -8.03 -16.11
C ASN A 86 19.56 -6.82 -16.90
#